data_ea2d8abe2eead977b02b944530742d08
#
_entry.id   ea2d8abe2eead977b02b944530742d08
#
_cell.length_a   1.000
_cell.length_b   1.000
_cell.length_c   1.000
_cell.angle_alpha   90.00
_cell.angle_beta   90.00
_cell.angle_gamma   90.00
#
_symmetry.space_group_name_H-M   'P 1'
#
loop_
_entity.id
_entity.type
_entity.pdbx_description
1 polymer ?
#
loop_
_entity_poly.entity_id
_entity_poly.type
_entity_poly.pdbx_seq_one_letter_code
_entity_poly.pdbx_strand_id
1 'polypeptide(L)'
;MCIAKVDITTQAVGVVAPEKNITQLGTMVTGEIVAVNYKQGDVVKKGDVIITINPGVGYEPYNIKANIDGKIQQLTFLNPGSVVKQGDSLAVLVPTNQKLIVQGRLLVKDRGYVSVGQSAKIKLANQDQLIFGTIDAKIISISPDAVRGQTSTWYELELVIDKEY
;
A
#
# COMPACT_ATOMS: atom_id res chain seq x y z
N MET A 1 -10.23 1.70 16.00
CA MET A 1 -10.36 0.70 14.91
C MET A 1 -11.80 0.64 14.46
N CYS A 2 -12.09 1.04 13.22
CA CYS A 2 -13.45 1.01 12.68
C CYS A 2 -13.72 -0.36 12.07
N ILE A 3 -14.80 -1.01 12.50
CA ILE A 3 -15.30 -2.24 11.90
C ILE A 3 -16.25 -1.83 10.77
N ALA A 4 -15.97 -2.28 9.54
CA ALA A 4 -16.82 -2.05 8.39
C ALA A 4 -17.76 -3.25 8.17
N LYS A 5 -19.04 -2.96 8.02
CA LYS A 5 -20.04 -3.95 7.67
C LYS A 5 -20.45 -3.74 6.22
N VAL A 6 -20.24 -4.73 5.38
CA VAL A 6 -20.60 -4.68 3.96
C VAL A 6 -22.05 -5.09 3.80
N ASP A 7 -22.88 -4.19 3.27
CA ASP A 7 -24.28 -4.47 2.98
C ASP A 7 -24.45 -4.61 1.45
N ILE A 8 -24.22 -5.81 1.01
CA ILE A 8 -24.77 -6.31 -0.26
C ILE A 8 -26.00 -7.12 0.16
N THR A 9 -26.78 -7.69 -0.71
CA THR A 9 -27.83 -8.68 -0.35
C THR A 9 -27.34 -9.74 0.66
N THR A 10 -26.05 -9.78 0.95
CA THR A 10 -25.33 -10.60 1.90
C THR A 10 -24.50 -9.72 2.83
N GLN A 11 -24.37 -10.11 4.09
CA GLN A 11 -23.60 -9.38 5.08
C GLN A 11 -22.22 -10.01 5.26
N ALA A 12 -21.17 -9.19 5.17
CA ALA A 12 -19.81 -9.57 5.52
C ALA A 12 -19.25 -8.57 6.55
N VAL A 13 -18.44 -9.04 7.47
CA VAL A 13 -17.77 -8.20 8.45
C VAL A 13 -16.29 -8.10 8.09
N GLY A 14 -15.76 -6.87 8.08
CA GLY A 14 -14.38 -6.63 7.72
C GLY A 14 -13.72 -5.51 8.50
N VAL A 15 -12.42 -5.39 8.34
CA VAL A 15 -11.59 -4.33 8.93
C VAL A 15 -11.03 -3.45 7.81
N VAL A 16 -11.16 -2.14 7.98
CA VAL A 16 -10.57 -1.16 7.05
C VAL A 16 -9.10 -1.00 7.39
N ALA A 17 -8.22 -1.25 6.41
CA ALA A 17 -6.79 -1.06 6.54
C ALA A 17 -6.24 -0.34 5.31
N PRO A 18 -5.23 0.55 5.45
CA PRO A 18 -4.57 1.14 4.30
C PRO A 18 -3.79 0.07 3.53
N GLU A 19 -3.77 0.20 2.21
CA GLU A 19 -2.92 -0.62 1.36
C GLU A 19 -1.46 -0.30 1.66
N LYS A 20 -0.73 -1.27 2.23
CA LYS A 20 0.69 -1.10 2.58
C LYS A 20 1.57 -1.48 1.39
N ASN A 21 1.73 -0.59 0.45
CA ASN A 21 2.72 -0.75 -0.62
C ASN A 21 3.91 0.17 -0.35
N ILE A 22 4.81 -0.29 0.50
CA ILE A 22 6.07 0.39 0.78
C ILE A 22 7.11 -0.07 -0.24
N THR A 23 7.75 0.88 -0.91
CA THR A 23 8.84 0.60 -1.84
C THR A 23 10.16 1.01 -1.25
N GLN A 24 11.12 0.09 -1.22
CA GLN A 24 12.49 0.39 -0.84
C GLN A 24 13.34 0.61 -2.09
N LEU A 25 14.06 1.73 -2.11
CA LEU A 25 15.04 2.03 -3.14
C LEU A 25 16.44 1.72 -2.62
N GLY A 26 17.11 0.80 -3.29
CA GLY A 26 18.48 0.42 -2.98
C GLY A 26 19.44 0.81 -4.09
N THR A 27 20.74 0.76 -3.80
CA THR A 27 21.77 0.93 -4.81
C THR A 27 22.26 -0.42 -5.34
N MET A 28 22.46 -0.48 -6.65
CA MET A 28 23.11 -1.63 -7.32
C MET A 28 24.60 -1.42 -7.50
N VAL A 29 25.14 -0.26 -7.11
CA VAL A 29 26.54 0.08 -7.24
C VAL A 29 27.11 0.55 -5.91
N THR A 30 28.39 0.31 -5.70
CA THR A 30 29.15 0.87 -4.58
C THR A 30 29.74 2.20 -5.02
N GLY A 31 29.66 3.23 -4.18
CA GLY A 31 30.21 4.52 -4.52
C GLY A 31 29.92 5.58 -3.46
N GLU A 32 30.27 6.81 -3.80
CA GLU A 32 30.09 7.98 -2.96
C GLU A 32 28.85 8.77 -3.39
N ILE A 33 28.05 9.19 -2.42
CA ILE A 33 26.90 10.05 -2.68
C ILE A 33 27.42 11.46 -3.01
N VAL A 34 27.09 11.94 -4.19
CA VAL A 34 27.48 13.28 -4.66
C VAL A 34 26.33 14.29 -4.57
N ALA A 35 25.10 13.83 -4.62
CA ALA A 35 23.93 14.71 -4.50
C ALA A 35 22.75 13.99 -3.91
N VAL A 36 21.99 14.68 -3.04
CA VAL A 36 20.69 14.27 -2.50
C VAL A 36 19.71 15.40 -2.82
N ASN A 37 18.76 15.15 -3.73
CA ASN A 37 17.89 16.17 -4.29
C ASN A 37 16.61 16.39 -3.48
N TYR A 38 16.27 15.46 -2.59
CA TYR A 38 15.03 15.49 -1.81
C TYR A 38 15.30 15.24 -0.34
N LYS A 39 14.33 15.58 0.48
CA LYS A 39 14.36 15.39 1.94
C LYS A 39 13.30 14.39 2.37
N GLN A 40 13.45 13.84 3.55
CA GLN A 40 12.40 13.06 4.20
C GLN A 40 11.12 13.90 4.31
N GLY A 41 10.01 13.32 3.84
CA GLY A 41 8.71 13.99 3.80
C GLY A 41 8.36 14.63 2.46
N ASP A 42 9.31 14.73 1.52
CA ASP A 42 9.06 15.32 0.20
C ASP A 42 8.23 14.37 -0.69
N VAL A 43 7.41 14.96 -1.54
CA VAL A 43 6.64 14.24 -2.56
C VAL A 43 7.48 14.14 -3.83
N VAL A 44 7.55 12.94 -4.39
CA VAL A 44 8.30 12.65 -5.63
C VAL A 44 7.40 11.99 -6.66
N LYS A 45 7.74 12.18 -7.91
CA LYS A 45 7.09 11.50 -9.05
C LYS A 45 7.98 10.41 -9.60
N LYS A 46 7.38 9.40 -10.19
CA LYS A 46 8.10 8.34 -10.90
C LYS A 46 9.08 8.94 -11.91
N GLY A 47 10.35 8.54 -11.82
CA GLY A 47 11.43 9.04 -12.67
C GLY A 47 12.25 10.18 -12.06
N ASP A 48 11.81 10.79 -10.96
CA ASP A 48 12.59 11.82 -10.27
C ASP A 48 13.87 11.24 -9.67
N VAL A 49 15.00 11.91 -9.88
CA VAL A 49 16.30 11.51 -9.34
C VAL A 49 16.38 11.95 -7.88
N ILE A 50 16.43 10.97 -6.97
CA ILE A 50 16.47 11.22 -5.52
C ILE A 50 17.91 11.37 -5.06
N ILE A 51 18.78 10.43 -5.44
CA ILE A 51 20.19 10.38 -5.03
C ILE A 51 21.05 10.11 -6.25
N THR A 52 22.20 10.78 -6.33
CA THR A 52 23.23 10.51 -7.32
C THR A 52 24.46 9.94 -6.65
N ILE A 53 24.99 8.84 -7.18
CA ILE A 53 26.15 8.13 -6.67
C ILE A 53 27.25 8.18 -7.71
N ASN A 54 28.47 8.47 -7.29
CA ASN A 54 29.68 8.37 -8.11
C ASN A 54 30.36 7.02 -7.81
N PRO A 55 30.38 6.07 -8.75
CA PRO A 55 31.03 4.77 -8.55
C PRO A 55 32.55 4.82 -8.59
N GLY A 56 33.13 5.91 -9.07
CA GLY A 56 34.58 6.08 -9.20
C GLY A 56 35.02 6.62 -10.55
N VAL A 57 36.32 6.78 -10.69
CA VAL A 57 36.93 7.30 -11.91
C VAL A 57 36.67 6.37 -13.11
N GLY A 58 36.20 6.94 -14.21
CA GLY A 58 35.90 6.20 -15.44
C GLY A 58 34.51 5.60 -15.52
N TYR A 59 33.68 5.82 -14.52
CA TYR A 59 32.29 5.36 -14.51
C TYR A 59 31.32 6.54 -14.54
N GLU A 60 30.21 6.35 -15.24
CA GLU A 60 29.12 7.31 -15.24
C GLU A 60 28.45 7.42 -13.86
N PRO A 61 28.01 8.61 -13.44
CA PRO A 61 27.21 8.75 -12.22
C PRO A 61 25.94 7.89 -12.27
N TYR A 62 25.67 7.21 -11.19
CA TYR A 62 24.49 6.37 -11.05
C TYR A 62 23.37 7.11 -10.33
N ASN A 63 22.22 7.22 -10.98
CA ASN A 63 21.08 7.93 -10.44
C ASN A 63 20.04 6.96 -9.87
N ILE A 64 19.71 7.14 -8.60
CA ILE A 64 18.61 6.45 -7.95
C ILE A 64 17.33 7.25 -8.21
N LYS A 65 16.42 6.67 -8.98
CA LYS A 65 15.16 7.30 -9.38
C LYS A 65 13.99 6.72 -8.60
N ALA A 66 12.99 7.54 -8.35
CA ALA A 66 11.71 7.07 -7.82
C ALA A 66 11.05 6.13 -8.84
N ASN A 67 10.62 4.97 -8.41
CA ASN A 67 9.90 4.00 -9.24
C ASN A 67 8.38 4.09 -9.12
N ILE A 68 7.89 4.94 -8.23
CA ILE A 68 6.47 5.24 -8.01
C ILE A 68 6.29 6.71 -7.71
N ASP A 69 5.06 7.22 -7.93
CA ASP A 69 4.65 8.50 -7.39
C ASP A 69 4.37 8.33 -5.89
N GLY A 70 5.07 9.05 -5.06
CA GLY A 70 4.95 8.83 -3.63
C GLY A 70 5.60 9.91 -2.78
N LYS A 71 5.62 9.64 -1.48
CA LYS A 71 6.26 10.48 -0.46
C LYS A 71 7.46 9.73 0.11
N ILE A 72 8.55 10.43 0.34
CA ILE A 72 9.74 9.87 0.97
C ILE A 72 9.46 9.70 2.47
N GLN A 73 9.33 8.47 2.92
CA GLN A 73 9.12 8.16 4.33
C GLN A 73 10.42 8.19 5.09
N GLN A 74 11.51 7.69 4.50
CA GLN A 74 12.82 7.61 5.12
C GLN A 74 13.91 7.78 4.07
N LEU A 75 14.94 8.56 4.40
CA LEU A 75 16.20 8.64 3.68
C LEU A 75 17.33 8.22 4.59
N THR A 76 18.10 7.25 4.12
CA THR A 76 19.37 6.86 4.74
C THR A 76 20.50 7.58 4.00
N PHE A 77 21.58 7.94 4.66
CA PHE A 77 22.71 8.64 4.04
C PHE A 77 22.33 10.00 3.45
N LEU A 78 21.92 10.93 4.31
CA LEU A 78 21.45 12.25 3.91
C LEU A 78 22.53 13.21 3.42
N ASN A 79 23.81 12.93 3.68
CA ASN A 79 24.89 13.87 3.42
C ASN A 79 25.70 13.44 2.18
N PRO A 80 25.96 14.39 1.24
CA PRO A 80 26.96 14.19 0.21
C PRO A 80 28.32 13.83 0.83
N GLY A 81 29.05 12.92 0.22
CA GLY A 81 30.32 12.40 0.75
C GLY A 81 30.20 11.05 1.46
N SER A 82 28.99 10.62 1.78
CA SER A 82 28.77 9.29 2.38
C SER A 82 29.03 8.19 1.36
N VAL A 83 29.65 7.10 1.80
CA VAL A 83 29.92 5.92 0.96
C VAL A 83 28.82 4.90 1.16
N VAL A 84 28.28 4.39 0.06
CA VAL A 84 27.27 3.33 0.05
C VAL A 84 27.80 2.09 -0.66
N LYS A 85 27.31 0.94 -0.26
CA LYS A 85 27.68 -0.35 -0.84
C LYS A 85 26.50 -0.90 -1.63
N GLN A 86 26.81 -1.71 -2.62
CA GLN A 86 25.81 -2.45 -3.38
C GLN A 86 24.87 -3.21 -2.42
N GLY A 87 23.58 -3.04 -2.60
CA GLY A 87 22.55 -3.67 -1.77
C GLY A 87 22.06 -2.81 -0.60
N ASP A 88 22.70 -1.68 -0.32
CA ASP A 88 22.23 -0.77 0.74
C ASP A 88 20.87 -0.15 0.37
N SER A 89 19.95 -0.10 1.33
CA SER A 89 18.67 0.62 1.20
C SER A 89 18.90 2.10 1.43
N LEU A 90 18.56 2.93 0.46
CA LEU A 90 18.81 4.38 0.50
C LEU A 90 17.56 5.18 0.82
N ALA A 91 16.42 4.76 0.34
CA ALA A 91 15.16 5.48 0.53
C ALA A 91 13.99 4.52 0.66
N VAL A 92 12.98 4.95 1.39
CA VAL A 92 11.69 4.26 1.50
C VAL A 92 10.60 5.21 1.00
N LEU A 93 9.86 4.76 -0.01
CA LEU A 93 8.75 5.52 -0.59
C LEU A 93 7.41 4.89 -0.21
N VAL A 94 6.44 5.76 0.08
CA VAL A 94 5.04 5.38 0.32
C VAL A 94 4.19 6.03 -0.76
N PRO A 95 3.29 5.29 -1.44
CA PRO A 95 2.40 5.86 -2.44
C PRO A 95 1.56 7.00 -1.87
N THR A 96 1.42 8.10 -2.61
CA THR A 96 0.56 9.22 -2.21
C THR A 96 -0.91 8.91 -2.38
N ASN A 97 -1.25 8.06 -3.35
CA ASN A 97 -2.62 7.62 -3.62
C ASN A 97 -2.87 6.29 -2.92
N GLN A 98 -2.87 6.31 -1.59
CA GLN A 98 -3.22 5.11 -0.82
C GLN A 98 -4.72 4.87 -0.96
N LYS A 99 -5.08 3.74 -1.56
CA LYS A 99 -6.44 3.24 -1.56
C LYS A 99 -6.68 2.53 -0.23
N LEU A 100 -7.82 2.78 0.39
CA LEU A 100 -8.25 2.01 1.55
C LEU A 100 -8.81 0.68 1.06
N ILE A 101 -8.27 -0.41 1.61
CA ILE A 101 -8.75 -1.76 1.35
C ILE A 101 -9.52 -2.26 2.58
N VAL A 102 -10.68 -2.82 2.33
CA VAL A 102 -11.45 -3.52 3.34
C VAL A 102 -11.25 -5.01 3.15
N GLN A 103 -10.72 -5.68 4.17
CA GLN A 103 -10.67 -7.12 4.21
C GLN A 103 -11.88 -7.64 4.95
N GLY A 104 -12.67 -8.49 4.30
CA GLY A 104 -13.89 -9.03 4.84
C GLY A 104 -13.95 -10.54 4.80
N ARG A 105 -14.87 -11.09 5.58
CA ARG A 105 -15.20 -12.51 5.61
C ARG A 105 -16.63 -12.71 5.12
N LEU A 106 -16.78 -13.57 4.13
CA LEU A 106 -18.06 -13.91 3.53
C LEU A 106 -18.44 -15.33 3.92
N LEU A 107 -19.64 -15.51 4.42
CA LEU A 107 -20.12 -16.87 4.76
C LEU A 107 -20.24 -17.73 3.50
N VAL A 108 -19.94 -19.02 3.63
CA VAL A 108 -19.95 -19.96 2.50
C VAL A 108 -21.30 -19.98 1.78
N LYS A 109 -22.40 -19.89 2.51
CA LYS A 109 -23.77 -19.87 1.96
C LYS A 109 -23.99 -18.67 1.02
N ASP A 110 -23.27 -17.58 1.21
CA ASP A 110 -23.48 -16.33 0.49
C ASP A 110 -22.52 -16.16 -0.70
N ARG A 111 -21.58 -17.10 -0.89
CA ARG A 111 -20.58 -17.03 -1.96
C ARG A 111 -21.19 -16.93 -3.37
N GLY A 112 -22.28 -17.58 -3.61
CA GLY A 112 -22.97 -17.58 -4.92
C GLY A 112 -23.58 -16.24 -5.31
N TYR A 113 -23.77 -15.33 -4.34
CA TYR A 113 -24.37 -14.01 -4.57
C TYR A 113 -23.36 -12.89 -4.78
N VAL A 114 -22.06 -13.18 -4.68
CA VAL A 114 -20.99 -12.19 -4.70
C VAL A 114 -20.02 -12.51 -5.82
N SER A 115 -19.65 -11.48 -6.60
CA SER A 115 -18.72 -11.60 -7.72
C SER A 115 -17.68 -10.48 -7.69
N VAL A 116 -16.47 -10.77 -8.20
CA VAL A 116 -15.42 -9.76 -8.39
C VAL A 116 -15.93 -8.68 -9.37
N GLY A 117 -15.69 -7.42 -9.03
CA GLY A 117 -16.17 -6.26 -9.81
C GLY A 117 -17.54 -5.76 -9.39
N GLN A 118 -18.22 -6.44 -8.49
CA GLN A 118 -19.52 -6.02 -7.98
C GLN A 118 -19.38 -4.80 -7.05
N SER A 119 -20.27 -3.84 -7.17
CA SER A 119 -20.35 -2.71 -6.25
C SER A 119 -20.95 -3.14 -4.92
N ALA A 120 -20.38 -2.62 -3.84
CA ALA A 120 -20.80 -2.88 -2.48
C ALA A 120 -20.94 -1.58 -1.70
N LYS A 121 -21.80 -1.57 -0.69
CA LYS A 121 -21.90 -0.47 0.27
C LYS A 121 -21.33 -0.89 1.60
N ILE A 122 -20.39 -0.10 2.11
CA ILE A 122 -19.76 -0.34 3.39
C ILE A 122 -20.38 0.61 4.41
N LYS A 123 -20.94 0.03 5.48
CA LYS A 123 -21.42 0.79 6.63
C LYS A 123 -20.30 0.86 7.67
N LEU A 124 -19.88 2.07 7.99
CA LEU A 124 -18.88 2.29 9.02
C LEU A 124 -19.53 2.28 10.40
N ALA A 125 -19.03 1.39 11.25
CA ALA A 125 -19.46 1.29 12.64
C ALA A 125 -18.28 1.53 13.59
N ASN A 126 -18.53 2.22 14.69
CA ASN A 126 -17.56 2.33 15.78
C ASN A 126 -17.62 1.10 16.70
N GLN A 127 -16.83 1.10 17.77
CA GLN A 127 -16.79 0.02 18.75
C GLN A 127 -18.14 -0.25 19.43
N ASP A 128 -19.01 0.75 19.51
CA ASP A 128 -20.37 0.67 20.06
C ASP A 128 -21.40 0.21 19.01
N GLN A 129 -20.95 -0.19 17.82
CA GLN A 129 -21.76 -0.58 16.66
C GLN A 129 -22.70 0.51 16.15
N LEU A 130 -22.43 1.76 16.45
CA LEU A 130 -23.16 2.89 15.90
C LEU A 130 -22.70 3.14 14.46
N ILE A 131 -23.64 3.13 13.52
CA ILE A 131 -23.38 3.38 12.10
C ILE A 131 -23.30 4.90 11.92
N PHE A 132 -22.14 5.39 11.43
CA PHE A 132 -21.93 6.82 11.21
C PHE A 132 -21.68 7.22 9.75
N GLY A 133 -21.71 6.26 8.84
CA GLY A 133 -21.59 6.57 7.42
C GLY A 133 -21.68 5.34 6.52
N THR A 134 -21.94 5.60 5.25
CA THR A 134 -21.94 4.58 4.20
C THR A 134 -21.01 5.02 3.09
N ILE A 135 -20.13 4.11 2.63
CA ILE A 135 -19.15 4.36 1.59
C ILE A 135 -19.33 3.34 0.48
N ASP A 136 -19.28 3.81 -0.76
CA ASP A 136 -19.28 2.92 -1.92
C ASP A 136 -17.93 2.28 -2.12
N ALA A 137 -17.93 0.99 -2.38
CA ALA A 137 -16.74 0.19 -2.60
C ALA A 137 -16.94 -0.80 -3.73
N LYS A 138 -15.84 -1.38 -4.20
CA LYS A 138 -15.83 -2.37 -5.25
C LYS A 138 -15.08 -3.62 -4.82
N ILE A 139 -15.65 -4.77 -5.08
CA ILE A 139 -15.00 -6.05 -4.78
C ILE A 139 -13.90 -6.30 -5.80
N ILE A 140 -12.66 -6.41 -5.34
CA ILE A 140 -11.49 -6.62 -6.20
C ILE A 140 -10.96 -8.04 -6.17
N SER A 141 -11.21 -8.78 -5.07
CA SER A 141 -10.72 -10.15 -4.92
C SER A 141 -11.63 -10.95 -4.00
N ILE A 142 -11.81 -12.22 -4.35
CA ILE A 142 -12.48 -13.21 -3.51
C ILE A 142 -11.59 -14.44 -3.51
N SER A 143 -11.30 -15.02 -2.34
CA SER A 143 -10.48 -16.23 -2.28
C SER A 143 -11.13 -17.38 -3.02
N PRO A 144 -10.39 -18.15 -3.81
CA PRO A 144 -10.95 -19.27 -4.58
C PRO A 144 -11.45 -20.41 -3.68
N ASP A 145 -10.82 -20.60 -2.52
CA ASP A 145 -11.12 -21.65 -1.57
C ASP A 145 -11.61 -21.07 -0.25
N ALA A 146 -12.52 -21.79 0.39
CA ALA A 146 -13.01 -21.40 1.70
C ALA A 146 -11.95 -21.65 2.79
N VAL A 147 -11.79 -20.67 3.67
CA VAL A 147 -10.93 -20.77 4.85
C VAL A 147 -11.70 -21.48 5.96
N ARG A 148 -11.12 -22.52 6.52
CA ARG A 148 -11.72 -23.27 7.63
C ARG A 148 -11.18 -22.74 8.95
N GLY A 149 -12.06 -22.17 9.76
CA GLY A 149 -11.78 -21.83 11.15
C GLY A 149 -12.21 -22.96 12.10
N GLN A 150 -12.02 -22.74 13.39
CA GLN A 150 -12.40 -23.72 14.41
C GLN A 150 -13.93 -23.92 14.52
N THR A 151 -14.69 -22.88 14.27
CA THR A 151 -16.15 -22.87 14.45
C THR A 151 -16.94 -22.55 13.19
N SER A 152 -16.30 -22.03 12.14
CA SER A 152 -16.96 -21.61 10.90
C SER A 152 -16.03 -21.66 9.71
N THR A 153 -16.64 -21.70 8.53
CA THR A 153 -15.94 -21.64 7.24
C THR A 153 -16.39 -20.38 6.51
N TRP A 154 -15.44 -19.64 5.93
CA TRP A 154 -15.71 -18.40 5.21
C TRP A 154 -14.80 -18.26 4.00
N TYR A 155 -15.20 -17.37 3.07
CA TYR A 155 -14.33 -16.86 2.02
C TYR A 155 -13.75 -15.51 2.43
N GLU A 156 -12.50 -15.27 2.11
CA GLU A 156 -11.88 -13.95 2.27
C GLU A 156 -12.16 -13.10 1.04
N LEU A 157 -12.54 -11.85 1.26
CA LEU A 157 -12.76 -10.90 0.19
C LEU A 157 -12.05 -9.57 0.48
N GLU A 158 -11.67 -8.90 -0.59
CA GLU A 158 -11.07 -7.57 -0.52
C GLU A 158 -11.89 -6.58 -1.35
N LEU A 159 -12.15 -5.42 -0.76
CA LEU A 159 -12.85 -4.33 -1.41
C LEU A 159 -11.98 -3.08 -1.40
N VAL A 160 -12.06 -2.31 -2.48
CA VAL A 160 -11.41 -1.01 -2.59
C VAL A 160 -12.47 0.08 -2.42
N ILE A 161 -12.14 1.09 -1.63
CA ILE A 161 -12.95 2.28 -1.45
C ILE A 161 -12.57 3.29 -2.53
N ASP A 162 -13.55 3.74 -3.31
CA ASP A 162 -13.36 4.63 -4.46
C ASP A 162 -13.17 6.11 -4.08
N LYS A 163 -13.11 6.45 -2.82
CA LYS A 163 -12.95 7.85 -2.40
C LYS A 163 -11.55 8.11 -1.86
N GLU A 164 -10.92 9.12 -2.43
CA GLU A 164 -9.74 9.74 -1.84
C GLU A 164 -10.11 10.46 -0.53
N TYR A 165 -9.39 10.15 0.51
CA TYR A 165 -9.43 10.87 1.77
C TYR A 165 -8.22 11.78 1.90
#